data_8a9c5e915866c07dd0f5557561bbbe8a
#
_entry.id   8a9c5e915866c07dd0f5557561bbbe8a
#
_cell.length_a   1.000
_cell.length_b   1.000
_cell.length_c   1.000
_cell.angle_alpha   90.00
_cell.angle_beta   90.00
_cell.angle_gamma   90.00
#
_symmetry.space_group_name_H-M   'P 1'
#
loop_
_entity.id
_entity.type
_entity.pdbx_description
1 polymer ?
#
loop_
_entity_poly.entity_id
_entity_poly.type
_entity_poly.pdbx_seq_one_letter_code
_entity_poly.pdbx_strand_id
1 'polypeptide(L)'
;FFLYFFLGIGMTNYVSLDILANDPACTPHMTYATNLLGNAGRIWMGIITILAAASTINTVYASVSRIVQGMGEEGMMPSVFAKTNKRGAAWVGLVVLFVFVAGIIASGLGATEGVSFLLLSGSCFWLLTYCLVHVTVLILRKRNPEYTRKKWLTLGGIPQIIGILGNVYMIWNISTGETRIKIFELCGVLFAGLVVYSIIWVCGVMKASPFQPVPVEVINDASVKFNELVKKENEEKALVGAEGEVN
;
A
#
# COMPACT_ATOMS: atom_id res chain seq x y z
N PHE A 1 4.00 -15.14 7.63
CA PHE A 1 5.41 -15.28 8.03
C PHE A 1 5.90 -16.72 7.84
N PHE A 2 5.29 -17.72 8.44
CA PHE A 2 5.71 -19.13 8.36
C PHE A 2 5.87 -19.62 6.92
N LEU A 3 4.94 -19.31 6.04
CA LEU A 3 4.96 -19.73 4.64
C LEU A 3 6.20 -19.20 3.91
N TYR A 4 6.51 -17.92 4.07
CA TYR A 4 7.72 -17.31 3.48
C TYR A 4 9.01 -17.87 4.08
N PHE A 5 9.02 -18.15 5.39
CA PHE A 5 10.16 -18.74 6.07
C PHE A 5 10.47 -20.13 5.54
N PHE A 6 9.48 -21.02 5.46
CA PHE A 6 9.65 -22.37 4.93
C PHE A 6 10.00 -22.37 3.44
N LEU A 7 9.44 -21.43 2.68
CA LEU A 7 9.74 -21.29 1.26
C LEU A 7 11.18 -20.85 1.03
N GLY A 8 11.67 -19.92 1.85
CA GLY A 8 13.07 -19.48 1.84
C GLY A 8 14.04 -20.61 2.15
N ILE A 9 13.79 -21.40 3.21
CA ILE A 9 14.62 -22.58 3.55
C ILE A 9 14.55 -23.61 2.42
N GLY A 10 13.37 -23.87 1.85
CA GLY A 10 13.21 -24.81 0.74
C GLY A 10 14.02 -24.40 -0.47
N MET A 11 13.96 -23.11 -0.86
CA MET A 11 14.72 -22.60 -2.00
C MET A 11 16.24 -22.77 -1.82
N THR A 12 16.77 -22.43 -0.66
CA THR A 12 18.22 -22.48 -0.38
C THR A 12 18.75 -23.91 -0.20
N ASN A 13 17.91 -24.87 0.14
CA ASN A 13 18.29 -26.29 0.20
C ASN A 13 18.47 -26.94 -1.17
N TYR A 14 17.74 -26.48 -2.19
CA TYR A 14 17.77 -27.08 -3.52
C TYR A 14 18.66 -26.31 -4.53
N VAL A 15 18.85 -25.01 -4.30
CA VAL A 15 19.68 -24.17 -5.18
C VAL A 15 20.59 -23.34 -4.31
N SER A 16 21.88 -23.27 -4.66
CA SER A 16 22.84 -22.46 -3.89
C SER A 16 22.47 -20.98 -3.93
N LEU A 17 22.75 -20.27 -2.85
CA LEU A 17 22.52 -18.84 -2.73
C LEU A 17 23.21 -18.03 -3.83
N ASP A 18 24.41 -18.46 -4.23
CA ASP A 18 25.18 -17.81 -5.29
C ASP A 18 24.45 -17.86 -6.66
N ILE A 19 23.82 -18.99 -6.97
CA ILE A 19 23.05 -19.15 -8.20
C ILE A 19 21.79 -18.28 -8.15
N LEU A 20 21.09 -18.25 -7.01
CA LEU A 20 19.87 -17.46 -6.84
C LEU A 20 20.17 -15.95 -6.82
N ALA A 21 21.29 -15.53 -6.23
CA ALA A 21 21.67 -14.12 -6.13
C ALA A 21 22.22 -13.55 -7.44
N ASN A 22 22.89 -14.38 -8.26
CA ASN A 22 23.52 -13.98 -9.50
C ASN A 22 22.70 -14.39 -10.76
N ASP A 23 21.41 -14.69 -10.59
CA ASP A 23 20.52 -15.00 -11.72
C ASP A 23 20.41 -13.79 -12.65
N PRO A 24 20.92 -13.89 -13.91
CA PRO A 24 20.90 -12.77 -14.87
C PRO A 24 19.50 -12.27 -15.21
N ALA A 25 18.50 -13.15 -15.09
CA ALA A 25 17.10 -12.83 -15.34
C ALA A 25 16.40 -12.22 -14.13
N CYS A 26 17.06 -12.12 -12.97
CA CYS A 26 16.46 -11.69 -11.69
C CYS A 26 15.17 -12.45 -11.33
N THR A 27 15.13 -13.74 -11.67
CA THR A 27 13.96 -14.61 -11.47
C THR A 27 14.29 -15.85 -10.62
N PRO A 28 14.78 -15.71 -9.38
CA PRO A 28 15.24 -16.84 -8.57
C PRO A 28 14.17 -17.93 -8.36
N HIS A 29 12.90 -17.55 -8.34
CA HIS A 29 11.77 -18.48 -8.26
C HIS A 29 11.65 -19.38 -9.50
N MET A 30 11.94 -18.85 -10.70
CA MET A 30 11.95 -19.63 -11.95
C MET A 30 13.13 -20.60 -11.96
N THR A 31 14.31 -20.13 -11.56
CA THR A 31 15.53 -20.95 -11.45
C THR A 31 15.32 -22.09 -10.46
N TYR A 32 14.74 -21.82 -9.31
CA TYR A 32 14.37 -22.85 -8.33
C TYR A 32 13.40 -23.90 -8.91
N ALA A 33 12.32 -23.45 -9.54
CA ALA A 33 11.33 -24.34 -10.12
C ALA A 33 11.90 -25.20 -11.25
N THR A 34 12.81 -24.62 -12.05
CA THR A 34 13.50 -25.33 -13.15
C THR A 34 14.43 -26.41 -12.57
N ASN A 35 15.16 -26.13 -11.50
CA ASN A 35 16.03 -27.11 -10.86
C ASN A 35 15.23 -28.24 -10.21
N LEU A 36 14.04 -27.95 -9.67
CA LEU A 36 13.22 -28.94 -8.98
C LEU A 36 12.46 -29.87 -9.93
N LEU A 37 11.83 -29.33 -10.97
CA LEU A 37 10.90 -30.05 -11.86
C LEU A 37 11.27 -29.93 -13.35
N GLY A 38 12.47 -29.45 -13.68
CA GLY A 38 12.90 -29.25 -15.05
C GLY A 38 12.03 -28.27 -15.83
N ASN A 39 11.82 -28.53 -17.12
CA ASN A 39 11.03 -27.66 -17.99
C ASN A 39 9.55 -27.53 -17.57
N ALA A 40 8.98 -28.58 -16.99
CA ALA A 40 7.62 -28.52 -16.44
C ALA A 40 7.51 -27.51 -15.31
N GLY A 41 8.49 -27.48 -14.40
CA GLY A 41 8.56 -26.50 -13.31
C GLY A 41 8.67 -25.06 -13.83
N ARG A 42 9.48 -24.84 -14.86
CA ARG A 42 9.62 -23.54 -15.52
C ARG A 42 8.28 -23.04 -16.10
N ILE A 43 7.57 -23.88 -16.85
CA ILE A 43 6.28 -23.52 -17.44
C ILE A 43 5.26 -23.24 -16.35
N TRP A 44 5.16 -24.10 -15.37
CA TRP A 44 4.20 -23.96 -14.27
C TRP A 44 4.43 -22.70 -13.45
N MET A 45 5.69 -22.42 -13.07
CA MET A 45 6.06 -21.21 -12.34
C MET A 45 5.81 -19.94 -13.18
N GLY A 46 6.04 -19.99 -14.49
CA GLY A 46 5.73 -18.89 -15.39
C GLY A 46 4.24 -18.53 -15.39
N ILE A 47 3.37 -19.54 -15.48
CA ILE A 47 1.92 -19.35 -15.40
C ILE A 47 1.52 -18.72 -14.05
N ILE A 48 2.02 -19.27 -12.93
CA ILE A 48 1.75 -18.75 -11.59
C ILE A 48 2.20 -17.29 -11.48
N THR A 49 3.39 -16.96 -11.97
CA THR A 49 3.94 -15.59 -11.92
C THR A 49 3.08 -14.60 -12.71
N ILE A 50 2.63 -14.97 -13.90
CA ILE A 50 1.73 -14.13 -14.71
C ILE A 50 0.40 -13.91 -14.00
N LEU A 51 -0.21 -14.97 -13.45
CA LEU A 51 -1.47 -14.86 -12.72
C LEU A 51 -1.32 -14.03 -11.44
N ALA A 52 -0.24 -14.20 -10.70
CA ALA A 52 0.06 -13.42 -9.50
C ALA A 52 0.25 -11.93 -9.83
N ALA A 53 1.02 -11.62 -10.89
CA ALA A 53 1.21 -10.26 -11.35
C ALA A 53 -0.12 -9.61 -11.79
N ALA A 54 -0.93 -10.30 -12.58
CA ALA A 54 -2.24 -9.82 -13.02
C ALA A 54 -3.18 -9.55 -11.85
N SER A 55 -3.22 -10.46 -10.86
CA SER A 55 -4.01 -10.30 -9.64
C SER A 55 -3.55 -9.10 -8.82
N THR A 56 -2.24 -8.92 -8.65
CA THR A 56 -1.66 -7.79 -7.91
C THR A 56 -1.99 -6.45 -8.60
N ILE A 57 -1.80 -6.38 -9.91
CA ILE A 57 -2.13 -5.19 -10.70
C ILE A 57 -3.61 -4.84 -10.52
N ASN A 58 -4.51 -5.80 -10.69
CA ASN A 58 -5.94 -5.58 -10.52
C ASN A 58 -6.29 -5.05 -9.12
N THR A 59 -5.70 -5.64 -8.07
CA THR A 59 -5.92 -5.23 -6.69
C THR A 59 -5.41 -3.81 -6.43
N VAL A 60 -4.20 -3.47 -6.90
CA VAL A 60 -3.61 -2.13 -6.72
C VAL A 60 -4.44 -1.08 -7.46
N TYR A 61 -4.80 -1.33 -8.73
CA TYR A 61 -5.64 -0.40 -9.50
C TYR A 61 -6.99 -0.17 -8.85
N ALA A 62 -7.66 -1.23 -8.39
CA ALA A 62 -8.92 -1.13 -7.69
C ALA A 62 -8.79 -0.35 -6.38
N SER A 63 -7.79 -0.64 -5.56
CA SER A 63 -7.58 0.00 -4.26
C SER A 63 -7.22 1.48 -4.40
N VAL A 64 -6.23 1.80 -5.24
CA VAL A 64 -5.75 3.19 -5.39
C VAL A 64 -6.82 4.07 -6.02
N SER A 65 -7.55 3.57 -7.03
CA SER A 65 -8.64 4.35 -7.65
C SER A 65 -9.74 4.68 -6.65
N ARG A 66 -10.07 3.77 -5.73
CA ARG A 66 -11.06 4.00 -4.66
C ARG A 66 -10.55 4.98 -3.60
N ILE A 67 -9.27 4.91 -3.21
CA ILE A 67 -8.66 5.87 -2.29
C ILE A 67 -8.75 7.28 -2.89
N VAL A 68 -8.35 7.44 -4.15
CA VAL A 68 -8.40 8.74 -4.85
C VAL A 68 -9.84 9.24 -5.01
N GLN A 69 -10.80 8.34 -5.25
CA GLN A 69 -12.23 8.68 -5.26
C GLN A 69 -12.67 9.23 -3.91
N GLY A 70 -12.39 8.51 -2.81
CA GLY A 70 -12.74 8.96 -1.46
C GLY A 70 -12.12 10.32 -1.10
N MET A 71 -10.87 10.55 -1.50
CA MET A 71 -10.22 11.85 -1.33
C MET A 71 -10.93 12.96 -2.13
N GLY A 72 -11.47 12.65 -3.31
CA GLY A 72 -12.26 13.58 -4.11
C GLY A 72 -13.64 13.88 -3.48
N GLU A 73 -14.29 12.87 -2.89
CA GLU A 73 -15.56 13.00 -2.17
C GLU A 73 -15.42 13.85 -0.91
N GLU A 74 -14.32 13.68 -0.18
CA GLU A 74 -13.99 14.47 1.03
C GLU A 74 -13.38 15.85 0.71
N GLY A 75 -13.29 16.23 -0.56
CA GLY A 75 -12.73 17.52 -0.98
C GLY A 75 -11.21 17.67 -0.79
N MET A 76 -10.50 16.58 -0.50
CA MET A 76 -9.02 16.56 -0.39
C MET A 76 -8.32 16.57 -1.75
N MET A 77 -9.07 16.27 -2.81
CA MET A 77 -8.61 16.31 -4.21
C MET A 77 -9.69 16.95 -5.10
N PRO A 78 -9.38 17.30 -6.37
CA PRO A 78 -10.37 17.81 -7.31
C PRO A 78 -11.60 16.90 -7.40
N SER A 79 -12.80 17.46 -7.36
CA SER A 79 -14.08 16.73 -7.39
C SER A 79 -14.28 15.84 -8.62
N VAL A 80 -13.47 16.03 -9.67
CA VAL A 80 -13.46 15.17 -10.87
C VAL A 80 -13.13 13.71 -10.49
N PHE A 81 -12.30 13.51 -9.47
CA PHE A 81 -11.93 12.18 -9.00
C PHE A 81 -13.05 11.45 -8.26
N ALA A 82 -14.02 12.18 -7.71
CA ALA A 82 -15.21 11.60 -7.09
C ALA A 82 -16.18 10.95 -8.10
N LYS A 83 -16.00 11.21 -9.42
CA LYS A 83 -16.91 10.70 -10.45
C LYS A 83 -16.77 9.20 -10.64
N THR A 84 -17.91 8.52 -10.58
CA THR A 84 -18.02 7.09 -10.89
C THR A 84 -18.75 6.88 -12.22
N ASN A 85 -18.51 5.73 -12.84
CA ASN A 85 -19.27 5.29 -13.99
C ASN A 85 -20.64 4.69 -13.57
N LYS A 86 -21.48 4.29 -14.57
CA LYS A 86 -22.79 3.66 -14.33
C LYS A 86 -22.72 2.36 -13.48
N ARG A 87 -21.56 1.74 -13.36
CA ARG A 87 -21.31 0.52 -12.57
C ARG A 87 -20.63 0.83 -11.23
N GLY A 88 -20.55 2.10 -10.82
CA GLY A 88 -19.92 2.53 -9.57
C GLY A 88 -18.40 2.46 -9.56
N ALA A 89 -17.71 2.29 -10.68
CA ALA A 89 -16.24 2.27 -10.72
C ALA A 89 -15.67 3.69 -10.79
N ALA A 90 -14.57 3.93 -10.05
CA ALA A 90 -13.82 5.19 -10.00
C ALA A 90 -12.95 5.36 -11.26
N TRP A 91 -13.58 5.55 -12.42
CA TRP A 91 -12.92 5.49 -13.73
C TRP A 91 -11.88 6.58 -13.94
N VAL A 92 -12.04 7.76 -13.36
CA VAL A 92 -11.07 8.87 -13.49
C VAL A 92 -9.73 8.49 -12.86
N GLY A 93 -9.77 7.95 -11.64
CA GLY A 93 -8.57 7.44 -10.97
C GLY A 93 -7.89 6.32 -11.76
N LEU A 94 -8.67 5.40 -12.35
CA LEU A 94 -8.15 4.32 -13.19
C LEU A 94 -7.44 4.85 -14.43
N VAL A 95 -8.02 5.82 -15.14
CA VAL A 95 -7.42 6.41 -16.33
C VAL A 95 -6.12 7.15 -15.99
N VAL A 96 -6.11 7.95 -14.92
CA VAL A 96 -4.91 8.67 -14.47
C VAL A 96 -3.79 7.68 -14.12
N LEU A 97 -4.09 6.63 -13.37
CA LEU A 97 -3.12 5.57 -13.04
C LEU A 97 -2.60 4.87 -14.30
N PHE A 98 -3.48 4.55 -15.25
CA PHE A 98 -3.08 3.92 -16.48
C PHE A 98 -2.13 4.80 -17.31
N VAL A 99 -2.46 6.09 -17.46
CA VAL A 99 -1.61 7.05 -18.19
C VAL A 99 -0.24 7.19 -17.51
N PHE A 100 -0.23 7.26 -16.17
CA PHE A 100 1.00 7.35 -15.40
C PHE A 100 1.91 6.12 -15.58
N VAL A 101 1.35 4.92 -15.46
CA VAL A 101 2.08 3.66 -15.64
C VAL A 101 2.54 3.49 -17.09
N ALA A 102 1.70 3.82 -18.07
CA ALA A 102 2.06 3.80 -19.48
C ALA A 102 3.23 4.76 -19.78
N GLY A 103 3.22 5.94 -19.17
CA GLY A 103 4.33 6.91 -19.27
C GLY A 103 5.64 6.36 -18.70
N ILE A 104 5.61 5.70 -17.55
CA ILE A 104 6.79 5.03 -16.96
C ILE A 104 7.32 3.95 -17.89
N ILE A 105 6.45 3.12 -18.46
CA ILE A 105 6.86 2.08 -19.41
C ILE A 105 7.47 2.70 -20.68
N ALA A 106 6.84 3.72 -21.23
CA ALA A 106 7.30 4.42 -22.42
C ALA A 106 8.64 5.15 -22.23
N SER A 107 8.95 5.59 -20.99
CA SER A 107 10.24 6.22 -20.66
C SER A 107 11.42 5.24 -20.59
N GLY A 108 11.19 3.94 -20.73
CA GLY A 108 12.22 2.90 -20.61
C GLY A 108 12.54 2.50 -19.16
N LEU A 109 11.94 3.16 -18.15
CA LEU A 109 12.08 2.76 -16.75
C LEU A 109 11.44 1.40 -16.43
N GLY A 110 10.72 0.82 -17.40
CA GLY A 110 10.18 -0.53 -17.33
C GLY A 110 11.21 -1.65 -17.56
N ALA A 111 12.48 -1.33 -17.84
CA ALA A 111 13.58 -2.31 -17.91
C ALA A 111 13.92 -2.85 -16.50
N THR A 112 14.56 -4.02 -16.44
CA THR A 112 14.77 -4.78 -15.19
C THR A 112 15.38 -3.94 -14.06
N GLU A 113 16.41 -3.14 -14.36
CA GLU A 113 17.06 -2.27 -13.36
C GLU A 113 16.15 -1.13 -12.91
N GLY A 114 15.41 -0.51 -13.84
CA GLY A 114 14.46 0.55 -13.55
C GLY A 114 13.28 0.07 -12.69
N VAL A 115 12.77 -1.12 -12.98
CA VAL A 115 11.69 -1.75 -12.17
C VAL A 115 12.15 -1.97 -10.73
N SER A 116 13.35 -2.51 -10.53
CA SER A 116 13.90 -2.73 -9.19
C SER A 116 14.05 -1.42 -8.42
N PHE A 117 14.56 -0.38 -9.07
CA PHE A 117 14.67 0.96 -8.48
C PHE A 117 13.32 1.55 -8.09
N LEU A 118 12.32 1.46 -8.99
CA LEU A 118 10.96 1.95 -8.71
C LEU A 118 10.28 1.17 -7.57
N LEU A 119 10.50 -0.15 -7.53
CA LEU A 119 9.94 -1.01 -6.49
C LEU A 119 10.52 -0.68 -5.11
N LEU A 120 11.83 -0.49 -5.02
CA LEU A 120 12.49 -0.06 -3.79
C LEU A 120 12.07 1.35 -3.37
N SER A 121 11.95 2.28 -4.33
CA SER A 121 11.47 3.64 -4.06
C SER A 121 10.03 3.65 -3.55
N GLY A 122 9.14 2.87 -4.18
CA GLY A 122 7.77 2.68 -3.72
C GLY A 122 7.70 2.08 -2.32
N SER A 123 8.53 1.08 -2.03
CA SER A 123 8.63 0.48 -0.70
C SER A 123 9.10 1.48 0.35
N CYS A 124 10.06 2.33 0.03
CA CYS A 124 10.52 3.41 0.90
C CYS A 124 9.38 4.39 1.25
N PHE A 125 8.61 4.80 0.24
CA PHE A 125 7.43 5.65 0.43
C PHE A 125 6.38 4.99 1.31
N TRP A 126 6.15 3.70 1.12
CA TRP A 126 5.21 2.93 1.92
C TRP A 126 5.61 2.86 3.40
N LEU A 127 6.87 2.57 3.67
CA LEU A 127 7.42 2.56 5.03
C LEU A 127 7.31 3.95 5.70
N LEU A 128 7.57 5.01 4.93
CA LEU A 128 7.40 6.39 5.42
C LEU A 128 5.93 6.66 5.81
N THR A 129 4.98 6.22 5.00
CA THR A 129 3.55 6.33 5.30
C THR A 129 3.19 5.58 6.58
N TYR A 130 3.74 4.39 6.80
CA TYR A 130 3.53 3.67 8.06
C TYR A 130 4.10 4.40 9.27
N CYS A 131 5.25 5.06 9.16
CA CYS A 131 5.75 5.94 10.22
C CYS A 131 4.73 7.04 10.57
N LEU A 132 4.17 7.71 9.56
CA LEU A 132 3.14 8.74 9.77
C LEU A 132 1.88 8.17 10.44
N VAL A 133 1.43 6.99 10.04
CA VAL A 133 0.30 6.30 10.68
C VAL A 133 0.59 6.02 12.15
N HIS A 134 1.76 5.49 12.48
CA HIS A 134 2.14 5.24 13.87
C HIS A 134 2.19 6.52 14.70
N VAL A 135 2.75 7.61 14.16
CA VAL A 135 2.77 8.94 14.80
C VAL A 135 1.34 9.44 15.02
N THR A 136 0.47 9.32 14.01
CA THR A 136 -0.94 9.72 14.11
C THR A 136 -1.66 8.96 15.23
N VAL A 137 -1.44 7.65 15.34
CA VAL A 137 -2.02 6.84 16.42
C VAL A 137 -1.54 7.31 17.80
N LEU A 138 -0.25 7.65 17.96
CA LEU A 138 0.29 8.18 19.22
C LEU A 138 -0.34 9.52 19.59
N ILE A 139 -0.49 10.43 18.60
CA ILE A 139 -1.14 11.73 18.80
C ILE A 139 -2.62 11.54 19.20
N LEU A 140 -3.36 10.69 18.49
CA LEU A 140 -4.77 10.40 18.81
C LEU A 140 -4.94 9.77 20.19
N ARG A 141 -4.01 8.93 20.62
CA ARG A 141 -4.03 8.38 22.00
C ARG A 141 -3.87 9.45 23.06
N LYS A 142 -3.03 10.46 22.81
CA LYS A 142 -2.82 11.58 23.72
C LYS A 142 -4.01 12.54 23.73
N ARG A 143 -4.63 12.76 22.56
CA ARG A 143 -5.76 13.71 22.41
C ARG A 143 -7.11 13.14 22.86
N ASN A 144 -7.28 11.81 22.78
CA ASN A 144 -8.53 11.14 23.11
C ASN A 144 -8.28 9.98 24.10
N PRO A 145 -7.96 10.26 25.37
CA PRO A 145 -7.64 9.25 26.36
C PRO A 145 -8.86 8.42 26.78
N GLU A 146 -10.06 9.01 26.69
CA GLU A 146 -11.33 8.39 27.14
C GLU A 146 -11.87 7.36 26.16
N TYR A 147 -11.36 7.31 24.92
CA TYR A 147 -11.80 6.36 23.92
C TYR A 147 -11.52 4.92 24.35
N THR A 148 -12.58 4.10 24.42
CA THR A 148 -12.51 2.71 24.90
C THR A 148 -11.69 1.85 23.93
N ARG A 149 -10.51 1.41 24.33
CA ARG A 149 -9.61 0.53 23.56
C ARG A 149 -9.51 -0.84 24.22
N LYS A 150 -9.42 -1.91 23.42
CA LYS A 150 -9.15 -3.26 23.95
C LYS A 150 -7.77 -3.28 24.61
N LYS A 151 -7.71 -3.44 25.94
CA LYS A 151 -6.48 -3.30 26.75
C LYS A 151 -5.32 -4.21 26.31
N TRP A 152 -5.61 -5.45 25.91
CA TRP A 152 -4.59 -6.44 25.53
C TRP A 152 -3.82 -6.09 24.24
N LEU A 153 -4.39 -5.24 23.35
CA LEU A 153 -3.78 -4.81 22.08
C LEU A 153 -3.03 -3.47 22.21
N THR A 154 -3.14 -2.77 23.34
CA THR A 154 -2.71 -1.37 23.39
C THR A 154 -1.31 -1.16 23.95
N LEU A 155 -0.81 -2.03 24.81
CA LEU A 155 0.53 -1.95 25.44
C LEU A 155 1.08 -0.51 25.57
N GLY A 156 0.23 0.45 25.92
CA GLY A 156 0.60 1.86 26.15
C GLY A 156 1.24 2.62 24.97
N GLY A 157 1.18 2.08 23.73
CA GLY A 157 1.83 2.70 22.56
C GLY A 157 3.19 2.10 22.21
N ILE A 158 3.70 1.14 22.94
CA ILE A 158 4.97 0.43 22.67
C ILE A 158 5.00 -0.15 21.24
N PRO A 159 3.95 -0.82 20.72
CA PRO A 159 3.95 -1.32 19.35
C PRO A 159 4.16 -0.24 18.29
N GLN A 160 3.65 0.97 18.52
CA GLN A 160 3.82 2.09 17.59
C GLN A 160 5.28 2.59 17.58
N ILE A 161 5.92 2.65 18.73
CA ILE A 161 7.33 3.05 18.84
C ILE A 161 8.22 2.00 18.17
N ILE A 162 7.98 0.73 18.44
CA ILE A 162 8.71 -0.38 17.79
C ILE A 162 8.48 -0.33 16.27
N GLY A 163 7.24 -0.07 15.83
CA GLY A 163 6.91 0.07 14.40
C GLY A 163 7.67 1.23 13.74
N ILE A 164 7.75 2.38 14.38
CA ILE A 164 8.52 3.53 13.86
C ILE A 164 10.00 3.17 13.75
N LEU A 165 10.60 2.62 14.82
CA LEU A 165 12.02 2.25 14.82
C LEU A 165 12.32 1.17 13.77
N GLY A 166 11.46 0.17 13.64
CA GLY A 166 11.58 -0.87 12.62
C GLY A 166 11.48 -0.31 11.20
N ASN A 167 10.50 0.55 10.93
CA ASN A 167 10.37 1.19 9.62
C ASN A 167 11.56 2.09 9.28
N VAL A 168 12.05 2.89 10.22
CA VAL A 168 13.25 3.72 10.02
C VAL A 168 14.48 2.85 9.74
N TYR A 169 14.65 1.76 10.47
CA TYR A 169 15.71 0.80 10.22
C TYR A 169 15.61 0.18 8.82
N MET A 170 14.41 -0.22 8.40
CA MET A 170 14.18 -0.77 7.06
C MET A 170 14.44 0.26 5.96
N ILE A 171 14.00 1.51 6.13
CA ILE A 171 14.27 2.61 5.19
C ILE A 171 15.78 2.81 5.04
N TRP A 172 16.52 2.81 6.14
CA TRP A 172 17.97 3.00 6.11
C TRP A 172 18.70 1.86 5.38
N ASN A 173 18.18 0.64 5.50
CA ASN A 173 18.77 -0.57 4.90
C ASN A 173 18.09 -0.99 3.58
N ILE A 174 17.29 -0.13 2.95
CA ILE A 174 16.51 -0.47 1.74
C ILE A 174 17.40 -0.78 0.54
N SER A 175 18.59 -0.18 0.49
CA SER A 175 19.62 -0.40 -0.52
C SER A 175 20.98 0.07 0.00
N THR A 176 22.03 -0.14 -0.79
CA THR A 176 23.40 0.27 -0.46
C THR A 176 23.96 1.22 -1.53
N GLY A 177 25.00 1.96 -1.18
CA GLY A 177 25.75 2.82 -2.10
C GLY A 177 24.94 3.92 -2.76
N GLU A 178 25.21 4.19 -4.02
CA GLU A 178 24.56 5.26 -4.82
C GLU A 178 23.07 5.03 -5.03
N THR A 179 22.64 3.78 -5.15
CA THR A 179 21.22 3.45 -5.35
C THR A 179 20.38 3.93 -4.18
N ARG A 180 20.86 3.80 -2.96
CA ARG A 180 20.17 4.32 -1.75
C ARG A 180 20.01 5.84 -1.82
N ILE A 181 21.06 6.56 -2.23
CA ILE A 181 21.02 8.02 -2.35
C ILE A 181 19.95 8.44 -3.37
N LYS A 182 19.96 7.82 -4.55
CA LYS A 182 18.96 8.09 -5.60
C LYS A 182 17.51 7.80 -5.14
N ILE A 183 17.31 6.73 -4.37
CA ILE A 183 16.00 6.40 -3.78
C ILE A 183 15.58 7.52 -2.82
N PHE A 184 16.48 7.97 -1.94
CA PHE A 184 16.16 9.02 -0.97
C PHE A 184 15.92 10.37 -1.64
N GLU A 185 16.67 10.71 -2.68
CA GLU A 185 16.45 11.91 -3.48
C GLU A 185 15.06 11.88 -4.13
N LEU A 186 14.70 10.79 -4.82
CA LEU A 186 13.39 10.64 -5.44
C LEU A 186 12.26 10.73 -4.39
N CYS A 187 12.38 9.99 -3.29
CA CYS A 187 11.39 10.02 -2.22
C CYS A 187 11.30 11.40 -1.57
N GLY A 188 12.42 12.07 -1.36
CA GLY A 188 12.46 13.42 -0.78
C GLY A 188 11.80 14.46 -1.68
N VAL A 189 12.08 14.45 -2.97
CA VAL A 189 11.46 15.35 -3.96
C VAL A 189 9.96 15.12 -4.05
N LEU A 190 9.52 13.85 -4.14
CA LEU A 190 8.10 13.53 -4.19
C LEU A 190 7.38 13.91 -2.89
N PHE A 191 7.98 13.64 -1.74
CA PHE A 191 7.41 14.00 -0.45
C PHE A 191 7.28 15.53 -0.30
N ALA A 192 8.33 16.28 -0.65
CA ALA A 192 8.28 17.73 -0.64
C ALA A 192 7.21 18.28 -1.59
N GLY A 193 7.10 17.72 -2.80
CA GLY A 193 6.06 18.07 -3.76
C GLY A 193 4.64 17.82 -3.22
N LEU A 194 4.43 16.68 -2.55
CA LEU A 194 3.15 16.37 -1.91
C LEU A 194 2.81 17.30 -0.76
N VAL A 195 3.80 17.69 0.05
CA VAL A 195 3.60 18.66 1.15
C VAL A 195 3.23 20.03 0.59
N VAL A 196 3.94 20.50 -0.43
CA VAL A 196 3.64 21.79 -1.09
C VAL A 196 2.24 21.75 -1.70
N TYR A 197 1.91 20.70 -2.45
CA TYR A 197 0.57 20.50 -3.01
C TYR A 197 -0.50 20.55 -1.91
N SER A 198 -0.29 19.79 -0.81
CA SER A 198 -1.25 19.73 0.30
C SER A 198 -1.45 21.10 0.95
N ILE A 199 -0.39 21.89 1.16
CA ILE A 199 -0.50 23.23 1.73
C ILE A 199 -1.29 24.14 0.78
N ILE A 200 -0.96 24.15 -0.51
CA ILE A 200 -1.66 24.95 -1.51
C ILE A 200 -3.14 24.57 -1.56
N TRP A 201 -3.45 23.27 -1.53
CA TRP A 201 -4.82 22.77 -1.58
C TRP A 201 -5.61 23.15 -0.34
N VAL A 202 -5.05 22.95 0.85
CA VAL A 202 -5.71 23.27 2.13
C VAL A 202 -5.94 24.77 2.26
N CYS A 203 -4.95 25.59 1.97
CA CYS A 203 -5.08 27.05 2.07
C CYS A 203 -5.96 27.65 0.96
N GLY A 204 -5.79 27.18 -0.29
CA GLY A 204 -6.42 27.77 -1.46
C GLY A 204 -7.84 27.27 -1.70
N VAL A 205 -8.06 25.97 -1.63
CA VAL A 205 -9.34 25.32 -1.98
C VAL A 205 -10.21 25.09 -0.76
N MET A 206 -9.66 24.46 0.27
CA MET A 206 -10.40 24.17 1.50
C MET A 206 -10.55 25.40 2.41
N LYS A 207 -9.78 26.45 2.19
CA LYS A 207 -9.76 27.70 2.99
C LYS A 207 -9.57 27.42 4.49
N ALA A 208 -8.83 26.37 4.82
CA ALA A 208 -8.50 25.95 6.17
C ALA A 208 -7.06 26.32 6.52
N SER A 209 -6.77 26.44 7.81
CA SER A 209 -5.38 26.62 8.26
C SER A 209 -4.63 25.29 8.17
N PRO A 210 -3.43 25.24 7.56
CA PRO A 210 -2.60 24.04 7.56
C PRO A 210 -2.27 23.68 9.02
N PHE A 211 -2.28 22.37 9.29
CA PHE A 211 -2.02 21.81 10.62
C PHE A 211 -3.05 22.15 11.71
N GLN A 212 -4.22 22.69 11.37
CA GLN A 212 -5.29 22.87 12.34
C GLN A 212 -5.82 21.49 12.78
N PRO A 213 -5.77 21.16 14.08
CA PRO A 213 -6.23 19.88 14.54
C PRO A 213 -7.77 19.78 14.46
N VAL A 214 -8.27 18.73 13.83
CA VAL A 214 -9.70 18.43 13.82
C VAL A 214 -10.19 18.20 15.27
N PRO A 215 -11.34 18.77 15.68
CA PRO A 215 -11.92 18.52 17.00
C PRO A 215 -12.15 17.02 17.24
N VAL A 216 -11.93 16.57 18.50
CA VAL A 216 -12.03 15.15 18.84
C VAL A 216 -13.47 14.65 18.72
N GLU A 217 -14.43 15.52 18.95
CA GLU A 217 -15.87 15.26 18.81
C GLU A 217 -16.20 14.83 17.38
N VAL A 218 -15.70 15.57 16.38
CA VAL A 218 -15.92 15.26 14.96
C VAL A 218 -15.33 13.89 14.58
N ILE A 219 -14.16 13.56 15.14
CA ILE A 219 -13.51 12.25 14.90
C ILE A 219 -14.35 11.13 15.54
N ASN A 220 -14.86 11.35 16.75
CA ASN A 220 -15.70 10.37 17.45
C ASN A 220 -17.03 10.18 16.75
N ASP A 221 -17.70 11.24 16.30
CA ASP A 221 -18.96 11.16 15.57
C ASP A 221 -18.81 10.43 14.24
N ALA A 222 -17.73 10.69 13.50
CA ALA A 222 -17.41 9.96 12.28
C ALA A 222 -17.18 8.46 12.55
N SER A 223 -16.51 8.12 13.64
CA SER A 223 -16.28 6.73 14.08
C SER A 223 -17.59 6.02 14.45
N VAL A 224 -18.49 6.67 15.16
CA VAL A 224 -19.80 6.12 15.51
C VAL A 224 -20.63 5.87 14.25
N LYS A 225 -20.73 6.86 13.38
CA LYS A 225 -21.45 6.76 12.11
C LYS A 225 -20.92 5.64 11.21
N PHE A 226 -19.59 5.48 11.13
CA PHE A 226 -18.97 4.38 10.40
C PHE A 226 -19.36 3.01 10.97
N ASN A 227 -19.30 2.85 12.29
CA ASN A 227 -19.65 1.60 12.96
C ASN A 227 -21.13 1.23 12.74
N GLU A 228 -22.03 2.20 12.73
CA GLU A 228 -23.46 2.00 12.44
C GLU A 228 -23.66 1.52 10.99
N LEU A 229 -22.94 2.11 10.02
CA LEU A 229 -23.00 1.69 8.62
C LEU A 229 -22.50 0.26 8.45
N VAL A 230 -21.37 -0.10 9.05
CA VAL A 230 -20.83 -1.46 9.02
C VAL A 230 -21.79 -2.47 9.65
N LYS A 231 -22.46 -2.09 10.74
CA LYS A 231 -23.44 -2.95 11.39
C LYS A 231 -24.65 -3.21 10.47
N LYS A 232 -25.20 -2.18 9.83
CA LYS A 232 -26.28 -2.30 8.86
C LYS A 232 -25.92 -3.20 7.67
N GLU A 233 -24.71 -3.00 7.11
CA GLU A 233 -24.24 -3.83 6.00
C GLU A 233 -24.10 -5.30 6.37
N ASN A 234 -23.64 -5.58 7.59
CA ASN A 234 -23.53 -6.96 8.09
C ASN A 234 -24.92 -7.59 8.35
N GLU A 235 -25.89 -6.82 8.82
CA GLU A 235 -27.26 -7.27 9.01
C GLU A 235 -27.93 -7.58 7.65
N GLU A 236 -27.74 -6.74 6.64
CA GLU A 236 -28.21 -6.99 5.28
C GLU A 236 -27.60 -8.25 4.66
N LYS A 237 -26.29 -8.44 4.83
CA LYS A 237 -25.60 -9.65 4.35
C LYS A 237 -26.10 -10.92 5.04
N ALA A 238 -26.40 -10.85 6.33
CA ALA A 238 -26.94 -11.98 7.08
C ALA A 238 -28.37 -12.34 6.62
N LEU A 239 -29.19 -11.35 6.30
CA LEU A 239 -30.54 -11.56 5.75
C LEU A 239 -30.49 -12.21 4.36
N VAL A 240 -29.64 -11.70 3.47
CA VAL A 240 -29.45 -12.27 2.12
C VAL A 240 -28.90 -13.70 2.19
N GLY A 241 -27.98 -13.98 3.12
CA GLY A 241 -27.46 -15.32 3.35
C GLY A 241 -28.54 -16.32 3.84
N ALA A 242 -29.42 -15.87 4.74
CA ALA A 242 -30.51 -16.67 5.24
C ALA A 242 -31.60 -16.97 4.18
N GLU A 243 -31.86 -16.05 3.27
CA GLU A 243 -32.81 -16.26 2.15
C GLU A 243 -32.23 -17.21 1.07
N GLY A 244 -30.89 -17.26 0.93
CA GLY A 244 -30.23 -18.19 0.00
C GLY A 244 -30.16 -19.65 0.48
N GLU A 245 -30.31 -19.92 1.78
CA GLU A 245 -30.33 -21.28 2.34
C GLU A 245 -31.76 -21.91 2.36
N VAL A 246 -32.80 -21.15 2.06
CA VAL A 246 -34.21 -21.61 2.08
C VAL A 246 -34.72 -22.00 0.69
N ASN A 247 -33.94 -21.77 -0.39
CA ASN A 247 -34.25 -22.19 -1.75
C ASN A 247 -33.26 -23.25 -2.23
#